data_adc95acea8eb9cb4c281137adf81127c
#
_entry.id   adc95acea8eb9cb4c281137adf81127c
#
_cell.length_a   1.000
_cell.length_b   1.000
_cell.length_c   1.000
_cell.angle_alpha   90.00
_cell.angle_beta   90.00
_cell.angle_gamma   90.00
#
_symmetry.space_group_name_H-M   'P 1'
#
loop_
_entity.id
_entity.type
_entity.pdbx_description
1 polymer ?
#
loop_
_entity_poly.entity_id
_entity_poly.type
_entity_poly.pdbx_seq_one_letter_code
_entity_poly.pdbx_strand_id
1 'polypeptide(L)'
;MDEAGRPVELPAGDAGRAVTPVEEDGRPLAVLVHDPAVLDDPALPSAVGSAARLAVSNARLQAEVSTRVGEVEASRRRIVEASDEQRARLERELREGGERRLARVAGLLAGCGEPLAEVRAGVDAARAELREFARGMHPATLTEHGLRASVGELAERSPIPVEMVVPAERFPPAIEAAAYFVCAESLTNVAKHAEASQVHIGITAGNRRLTVVVADDGVGGADPSRSSGLRGLSDRIEALGGSLTVDSPPGGGTRVVAELPCA
;
A
#
# COMPACT_ATOMS: atom_id res chain seq x y z
N MET A 1 -14.99 28.55 18.39
CA MET A 1 -14.93 27.16 17.85
C MET A 1 -14.19 26.32 18.85
N ASP A 2 -14.65 25.11 19.16
CA ASP A 2 -13.93 24.14 20.00
C ASP A 2 -12.80 23.45 19.21
N GLU A 3 -12.05 22.56 19.86
CA GLU A 3 -10.98 21.78 19.21
C GLU A 3 -11.46 20.94 18.03
N ALA A 4 -12.76 20.71 17.91
CA ALA A 4 -13.40 19.98 16.81
C ALA A 4 -14.01 20.92 15.74
N GLY A 5 -13.76 22.24 15.82
CA GLY A 5 -14.25 23.23 14.86
C GLY A 5 -15.75 23.58 14.99
N ARG A 6 -16.40 23.22 16.08
CA ARG A 6 -17.82 23.52 16.30
C ARG A 6 -17.99 24.92 16.92
N PRO A 7 -19.02 25.70 16.55
CA PRO A 7 -19.28 26.97 17.17
C PRO A 7 -19.56 26.78 18.67
N VAL A 8 -18.81 27.49 19.50
CA VAL A 8 -19.02 27.51 20.95
C VAL A 8 -19.81 28.78 21.26
N GLU A 9 -20.93 28.65 21.98
CA GLU A 9 -21.63 29.81 22.55
C GLU A 9 -20.73 30.43 23.61
N LEU A 10 -20.45 31.71 23.44
CA LEU A 10 -19.71 32.46 24.45
C LEU A 10 -20.55 32.53 25.73
N PRO A 11 -19.99 32.19 26.90
CA PRO A 11 -20.73 32.37 28.16
C PRO A 11 -21.10 33.84 28.29
N ALA A 12 -22.37 34.12 28.45
CA ALA A 12 -22.83 35.43 28.87
C ALA A 12 -22.11 35.76 30.18
N GLY A 13 -21.43 36.94 30.25
CA GLY A 13 -20.61 37.31 31.37
C GLY A 13 -21.37 37.10 32.68
N ASP A 14 -20.99 36.08 33.42
CA ASP A 14 -21.57 35.78 34.73
C ASP A 14 -20.77 36.53 35.80
N ALA A 15 -21.37 36.85 36.93
CA ALA A 15 -20.92 37.83 37.96
C ALA A 15 -19.51 37.60 38.56
N GLY A 16 -18.60 36.85 37.93
CA GLY A 16 -17.25 36.59 38.36
C GLY A 16 -16.26 36.34 37.24
N ARG A 17 -16.63 36.44 35.94
CA ARG A 17 -15.72 36.23 34.83
C ARG A 17 -15.74 37.36 33.82
N ALA A 18 -14.58 37.89 33.50
CA ALA A 18 -14.38 38.86 32.43
C ALA A 18 -14.07 38.17 31.10
N VAL A 19 -14.47 38.78 30.02
CA VAL A 19 -14.29 38.27 28.66
C VAL A 19 -13.45 39.30 27.88
N THR A 20 -12.24 38.89 27.48
CA THR A 20 -11.32 39.74 26.70
C THR A 20 -11.11 39.16 25.33
N PRO A 21 -11.46 39.88 24.24
CA PRO A 21 -11.15 39.43 22.87
C PRO A 21 -9.65 39.46 22.64
N VAL A 22 -9.13 38.41 21.99
CA VAL A 22 -7.78 38.35 21.45
C VAL A 22 -7.91 38.56 19.96
N GLU A 23 -7.32 39.65 19.47
CA GLU A 23 -7.37 40.04 18.04
C GLU A 23 -6.00 39.92 17.39
N GLU A 24 -5.98 39.60 16.09
CA GLU A 24 -4.82 39.68 15.22
C GLU A 24 -5.19 40.48 13.97
N ASP A 25 -4.46 41.54 13.71
CA ASP A 25 -4.74 42.49 12.61
C ASP A 25 -6.17 42.99 12.52
N GLY A 26 -6.80 43.25 13.71
CA GLY A 26 -8.18 43.76 13.84
C GLY A 26 -9.26 42.71 13.57
N ARG A 27 -8.88 41.41 13.53
CA ARG A 27 -9.82 40.28 13.43
C ARG A 27 -9.88 39.50 14.74
N PRO A 28 -11.07 39.18 15.26
CA PRO A 28 -11.19 38.36 16.46
C PRO A 28 -10.63 36.95 16.18
N LEU A 29 -9.62 36.54 16.94
CA LEU A 29 -8.94 35.25 16.83
C LEU A 29 -9.45 34.27 17.89
N ALA A 30 -9.61 34.76 19.12
CA ALA A 30 -10.05 33.98 20.26
C ALA A 30 -10.70 34.88 21.31
N VAL A 31 -11.31 34.27 22.30
CA VAL A 31 -11.86 34.97 23.45
C VAL A 31 -11.30 34.34 24.71
N LEU A 32 -10.69 35.16 25.55
CA LEU A 32 -10.18 34.76 26.85
C LEU A 32 -11.26 35.01 27.92
N VAL A 33 -11.63 33.97 28.62
CA VAL A 33 -12.55 34.07 29.80
C VAL A 33 -11.71 33.92 31.05
N HIS A 34 -11.67 34.94 31.89
CA HIS A 34 -10.80 35.01 33.07
C HIS A 34 -11.45 35.70 34.27
N ASP A 35 -10.82 35.59 35.45
CA ASP A 35 -11.20 36.39 36.61
C ASP A 35 -10.80 37.84 36.38
N PRO A 36 -11.69 38.83 36.65
CA PRO A 36 -11.36 40.26 36.55
C PRO A 36 -10.09 40.67 37.28
N ALA A 37 -9.78 40.06 38.42
CA ALA A 37 -8.59 40.33 39.22
C ALA A 37 -7.26 39.97 38.51
N VAL A 38 -7.30 39.18 37.48
CA VAL A 38 -6.12 38.79 36.67
C VAL A 38 -5.60 39.95 35.81
N LEU A 39 -6.44 40.96 35.52
CA LEU A 39 -6.08 42.14 34.72
C LEU A 39 -5.43 43.27 35.51
N ASP A 40 -5.28 43.14 36.83
CA ASP A 40 -4.63 44.16 37.68
C ASP A 40 -3.10 44.26 37.41
N ASP A 41 -2.48 43.21 36.81
CA ASP A 41 -1.11 43.26 36.33
C ASP A 41 -1.08 43.60 34.79
N PRO A 42 -0.58 44.78 34.41
CA PRO A 42 -0.60 45.22 33.01
C PRO A 42 0.25 44.37 32.05
N ALA A 43 1.13 43.51 32.56
CA ALA A 43 1.94 42.59 31.75
C ALA A 43 1.20 41.28 31.39
N LEU A 44 0.24 40.86 32.23
CA LEU A 44 -0.47 39.58 32.07
C LEU A 44 -1.35 39.53 30.81
N PRO A 45 -2.16 40.56 30.48
CA PRO A 45 -2.99 40.53 29.25
C PRO A 45 -2.15 40.35 27.97
N SER A 46 -1.00 41.01 27.90
CA SER A 46 -0.09 40.92 26.75
C SER A 46 0.54 39.55 26.61
N ALA A 47 1.00 38.97 27.73
CA ALA A 47 1.60 37.63 27.73
C ALA A 47 0.58 36.53 27.38
N VAL A 48 -0.61 36.59 27.98
CA VAL A 48 -1.70 35.65 27.71
C VAL A 48 -2.21 35.80 26.28
N GLY A 49 -2.38 37.01 25.78
CA GLY A 49 -2.73 37.28 24.39
C GLY A 49 -1.71 36.69 23.39
N SER A 50 -0.41 36.81 23.69
CA SER A 50 0.64 36.24 22.88
C SER A 50 0.63 34.71 22.89
N ALA A 51 0.44 34.09 24.06
CA ALA A 51 0.31 32.65 24.20
C ALA A 51 -0.94 32.11 23.49
N ALA A 52 -2.06 32.81 23.61
CA ALA A 52 -3.30 32.45 22.92
C ALA A 52 -3.14 32.52 21.39
N ARG A 53 -2.52 33.59 20.86
CA ARG A 53 -2.23 33.69 19.42
C ARG A 53 -1.36 32.52 18.93
N LEU A 54 -0.29 32.21 19.66
CA LEU A 54 0.58 31.09 19.31
C LEU A 54 -0.15 29.75 19.32
N ALA A 55 -1.00 29.51 20.32
CA ALA A 55 -1.78 28.28 20.43
C ALA A 55 -2.78 28.13 19.26
N VAL A 56 -3.52 29.19 18.93
CA VAL A 56 -4.48 29.18 17.80
C VAL A 56 -3.75 29.04 16.47
N SER A 57 -2.63 29.72 16.27
CA SER A 57 -1.82 29.59 15.07
C SER A 57 -1.29 28.17 14.89
N ASN A 58 -0.77 27.56 15.97
CA ASN A 58 -0.33 26.16 15.96
C ASN A 58 -1.47 25.19 15.65
N ALA A 59 -2.63 25.37 16.28
CA ALA A 59 -3.81 24.52 16.02
C ALA A 59 -4.24 24.62 14.54
N ARG A 60 -4.25 25.83 13.97
CA ARG A 60 -4.59 26.06 12.57
C ARG A 60 -3.58 25.39 11.64
N LEU A 61 -2.26 25.54 11.88
CA LEU A 61 -1.22 24.90 11.09
C LEU A 61 -1.30 23.37 11.18
N GLN A 62 -1.56 22.82 12.36
CA GLN A 62 -1.75 21.39 12.53
C GLN A 62 -2.97 20.88 11.74
N ALA A 63 -4.09 21.60 11.77
CA ALA A 63 -5.28 21.25 11.00
C ALA A 63 -5.01 21.31 9.48
N GLU A 64 -4.27 22.34 9.01
CA GLU A 64 -3.90 22.45 7.60
C GLU A 64 -2.96 21.33 7.16
N VAL A 65 -1.94 21.00 7.96
CA VAL A 65 -1.03 19.87 7.70
C VAL A 65 -1.80 18.56 7.65
N SER A 66 -2.69 18.33 8.62
CA SER A 66 -3.51 17.11 8.67
C SER A 66 -4.40 16.97 7.43
N THR A 67 -5.03 18.06 6.99
CA THR A 67 -5.84 18.07 5.76
C THR A 67 -4.98 17.76 4.54
N ARG A 68 -3.81 18.38 4.41
CA ARG A 68 -2.90 18.15 3.28
C ARG A 68 -2.35 16.72 3.25
N VAL A 69 -2.01 16.16 4.41
CA VAL A 69 -1.60 14.76 4.52
C VAL A 69 -2.71 13.84 4.01
N GLY A 70 -3.95 14.06 4.46
CA GLY A 70 -5.10 13.28 3.99
C GLY A 70 -5.35 13.40 2.47
N GLU A 71 -5.17 14.58 1.88
CA GLU A 71 -5.27 14.78 0.42
C GLU A 71 -4.18 14.01 -0.34
N VAL A 72 -2.93 14.03 0.15
CA VAL A 72 -1.81 13.29 -0.45
C VAL A 72 -2.03 11.79 -0.37
N GLU A 73 -2.47 11.28 0.78
CA GLU A 73 -2.79 9.86 0.96
C GLU A 73 -3.93 9.40 0.03
N ALA A 74 -5.01 10.19 -0.07
CA ALA A 74 -6.10 9.92 -1.00
C ALA A 74 -5.65 9.97 -2.46
N SER A 75 -4.74 10.88 -2.81
CA SER A 75 -4.17 10.96 -4.16
C SER A 75 -3.28 9.74 -4.48
N ARG A 76 -2.41 9.33 -3.55
CA ARG A 76 -1.57 8.13 -3.70
C ARG A 76 -2.42 6.88 -3.90
N ARG A 77 -3.48 6.73 -3.09
CA ARG A 77 -4.41 5.59 -3.23
C ARG A 77 -5.04 5.54 -4.61
N ARG A 78 -5.56 6.66 -5.11
CA ARG A 78 -6.15 6.73 -6.47
C ARG A 78 -5.15 6.38 -7.57
N ILE A 79 -3.88 6.79 -7.44
CA ILE A 79 -2.83 6.47 -8.42
C ILE A 79 -2.58 4.96 -8.43
N VAL A 80 -2.51 4.31 -7.27
CA VAL A 80 -2.32 2.85 -7.18
C VAL A 80 -3.51 2.12 -7.78
N GLU A 81 -4.74 2.49 -7.42
CA GLU A 81 -5.96 1.90 -7.98
C GLU A 81 -6.01 2.04 -9.51
N ALA A 82 -5.74 3.24 -10.04
CA ALA A 82 -5.70 3.46 -11.49
C ALA A 82 -4.59 2.65 -12.19
N SER A 83 -3.42 2.51 -11.54
CA SER A 83 -2.32 1.68 -12.05
C SER A 83 -2.70 0.21 -12.09
N ASP A 84 -3.40 -0.29 -11.07
CA ASP A 84 -3.85 -1.68 -11.00
C ASP A 84 -4.94 -1.97 -12.04
N GLU A 85 -5.90 -1.07 -12.22
CA GLU A 85 -6.90 -1.18 -13.28
C GLU A 85 -6.26 -1.18 -14.68
N GLN A 86 -5.28 -0.31 -14.91
CA GLN A 86 -4.55 -0.27 -16.19
C GLN A 86 -3.77 -1.56 -16.44
N ARG A 87 -3.12 -2.11 -15.41
CA ARG A 87 -2.41 -3.40 -15.49
C ARG A 87 -3.38 -4.54 -15.80
N ALA A 88 -4.50 -4.62 -15.10
CA ALA A 88 -5.52 -5.63 -15.34
C ALA A 88 -6.13 -5.54 -16.75
N ARG A 89 -6.25 -4.33 -17.30
CA ARG A 89 -6.68 -4.11 -18.67
C ARG A 89 -5.64 -4.60 -19.68
N LEU A 90 -4.37 -4.23 -19.50
CA LEU A 90 -3.27 -4.66 -20.34
C LEU A 90 -3.11 -6.18 -20.35
N GLU A 91 -3.25 -6.83 -19.18
CA GLU A 91 -3.23 -8.29 -19.07
C GLU A 91 -4.33 -8.94 -19.93
N ARG A 92 -5.57 -8.43 -19.83
CA ARG A 92 -6.67 -8.95 -20.65
C ARG A 92 -6.39 -8.78 -22.14
N GLU A 93 -5.92 -7.61 -22.57
CA GLU A 93 -5.58 -7.32 -23.97
C GLU A 93 -4.43 -8.22 -24.47
N LEU A 94 -3.39 -8.46 -23.66
CA LEU A 94 -2.28 -9.37 -24.00
C LEU A 94 -2.74 -10.82 -24.07
N ARG A 95 -3.53 -11.28 -23.09
CA ARG A 95 -4.05 -12.65 -23.05
C ARG A 95 -5.00 -12.91 -24.23
N GLU A 96 -5.91 -12.00 -24.47
CA GLU A 96 -6.91 -12.17 -25.53
C GLU A 96 -6.37 -11.88 -26.94
N GLY A 97 -5.44 -10.94 -27.08
CA GLY A 97 -4.86 -10.57 -28.37
C GLY A 97 -3.60 -11.33 -28.73
N GLY A 98 -2.60 -11.31 -27.81
CA GLY A 98 -1.28 -11.88 -28.04
C GLY A 98 -1.28 -13.41 -28.06
N GLU A 99 -1.85 -14.04 -27.01
CA GLU A 99 -1.90 -15.50 -26.92
C GLU A 99 -2.70 -16.14 -28.07
N ARG A 100 -3.85 -15.54 -28.43
CA ARG A 100 -4.66 -16.05 -29.56
C ARG A 100 -3.91 -15.99 -30.90
N ARG A 101 -3.17 -14.90 -31.15
CA ARG A 101 -2.39 -14.76 -32.40
C ARG A 101 -1.23 -15.77 -32.42
N LEU A 102 -0.49 -15.88 -31.34
CA LEU A 102 0.61 -16.84 -31.25
C LEU A 102 0.11 -18.30 -31.29
N ALA A 103 -1.03 -18.61 -30.65
CA ALA A 103 -1.65 -19.93 -30.74
C ALA A 103 -2.08 -20.27 -32.17
N ARG A 104 -2.61 -19.30 -32.92
CA ARG A 104 -2.94 -19.50 -34.34
C ARG A 104 -1.68 -19.79 -35.18
N VAL A 105 -0.61 -19.03 -34.96
CA VAL A 105 0.67 -19.24 -35.66
C VAL A 105 1.24 -20.61 -35.32
N ALA A 106 1.25 -20.99 -34.04
CA ALA A 106 1.70 -22.33 -33.63
C ALA A 106 0.86 -23.46 -34.29
N GLY A 107 -0.48 -23.26 -34.39
CA GLY A 107 -1.39 -24.19 -35.05
C GLY A 107 -1.11 -24.32 -36.55
N LEU A 108 -0.80 -23.24 -37.24
CA LEU A 108 -0.42 -23.25 -38.66
C LEU A 108 0.91 -23.94 -38.86
N LEU A 109 1.87 -23.77 -37.97
CA LEU A 109 3.20 -24.41 -38.02
C LEU A 109 3.16 -25.90 -37.66
N ALA A 110 2.13 -26.36 -36.90
CA ALA A 110 2.02 -27.78 -36.54
C ALA A 110 1.82 -28.72 -37.72
N GLY A 111 1.27 -28.23 -38.84
CA GLY A 111 1.10 -28.98 -40.08
C GLY A 111 2.29 -28.94 -41.02
N CYS A 112 3.34 -28.17 -40.71
CA CYS A 112 4.53 -28.02 -41.55
C CYS A 112 5.68 -28.89 -40.99
N GLY A 113 6.32 -29.66 -41.83
CA GLY A 113 7.37 -30.60 -41.42
C GLY A 113 8.61 -29.95 -40.80
N GLU A 114 9.63 -30.77 -40.57
CA GLU A 114 10.93 -30.48 -39.90
C GLU A 114 11.59 -29.12 -40.21
N PRO A 115 11.54 -28.52 -41.43
CA PRO A 115 12.22 -27.24 -41.68
C PRO A 115 11.74 -26.05 -40.84
N LEU A 116 10.59 -26.19 -40.14
CA LEU A 116 10.00 -25.12 -39.31
C LEU A 116 10.04 -25.43 -37.81
N ALA A 117 10.77 -26.43 -37.37
CA ALA A 117 10.91 -26.81 -35.97
C ALA A 117 11.48 -25.65 -35.12
N GLU A 118 12.48 -24.94 -35.62
CA GLU A 118 13.07 -23.76 -34.95
C GLU A 118 12.08 -22.60 -34.82
N VAL A 119 11.27 -22.37 -35.86
CA VAL A 119 10.22 -21.31 -35.81
C VAL A 119 9.16 -21.68 -34.81
N ARG A 120 8.76 -22.95 -34.71
CA ARG A 120 7.82 -23.43 -33.67
C ARG A 120 8.40 -23.23 -32.28
N ALA A 121 9.64 -23.62 -32.05
CA ALA A 121 10.32 -23.42 -30.76
C ALA A 121 10.38 -21.94 -30.38
N GLY A 122 10.70 -21.07 -31.35
CA GLY A 122 10.67 -19.60 -31.14
C GLY A 122 9.28 -19.05 -30.79
N VAL A 123 8.23 -19.54 -31.44
CA VAL A 123 6.84 -19.13 -31.13
C VAL A 123 6.41 -19.65 -29.76
N ASP A 124 6.78 -20.87 -29.39
CA ASP A 124 6.44 -21.41 -28.06
C ASP A 124 7.24 -20.72 -26.96
N ALA A 125 8.49 -20.34 -27.19
CA ALA A 125 9.27 -19.50 -26.30
C ALA A 125 8.62 -18.11 -26.11
N ALA A 126 8.27 -17.42 -27.20
CA ALA A 126 7.58 -16.12 -27.12
C ALA A 126 6.23 -16.19 -26.40
N ARG A 127 5.50 -17.30 -26.54
CA ARG A 127 4.26 -17.54 -25.78
C ARG A 127 4.54 -17.73 -24.29
N ALA A 128 5.61 -18.40 -23.94
CA ALA A 128 6.03 -18.58 -22.56
C ALA A 128 6.44 -17.24 -21.93
N GLU A 129 7.25 -16.44 -22.63
CA GLU A 129 7.65 -15.10 -22.19
C GLU A 129 6.45 -14.16 -22.03
N LEU A 130 5.51 -14.16 -22.98
CA LEU A 130 4.31 -13.35 -22.91
C LEU A 130 3.43 -13.73 -21.71
N ARG A 131 3.31 -15.04 -21.44
CA ARG A 131 2.59 -15.51 -20.25
C ARG A 131 3.29 -15.11 -18.96
N GLU A 132 4.61 -15.14 -18.93
CA GLU A 132 5.40 -14.73 -17.79
C GLU A 132 5.28 -13.22 -17.53
N PHE A 133 5.31 -12.42 -18.60
CA PHE A 133 5.05 -10.98 -18.51
C PHE A 133 3.63 -10.65 -18.04
N ALA A 134 2.63 -11.38 -18.55
CA ALA A 134 1.23 -11.21 -18.13
C ALA A 134 0.98 -11.68 -16.69
N ARG A 135 1.77 -12.59 -16.13
CA ARG A 135 1.62 -13.09 -14.75
C ARG A 135 1.93 -12.05 -13.66
N GLY A 136 2.70 -11.01 -13.98
CA GLY A 136 2.97 -9.89 -13.08
C GLY A 136 1.79 -8.93 -12.91
N MET A 137 0.66 -9.19 -13.59
CA MET A 137 -0.55 -8.39 -13.58
C MET A 137 -1.67 -9.11 -12.80
N HIS A 138 -2.69 -8.38 -12.39
CA HIS A 138 -3.76 -8.85 -11.49
C HIS A 138 -4.49 -10.11 -12.01
N PRO A 139 -4.45 -11.28 -11.33
CA PRO A 139 -5.06 -12.49 -11.86
C PRO A 139 -6.59 -12.46 -11.72
N ALA A 140 -7.31 -12.98 -12.73
CA ALA A 140 -8.76 -13.15 -12.69
C ALA A 140 -9.20 -14.01 -11.49
N THR A 141 -8.40 -15.03 -11.14
CA THR A 141 -8.62 -15.92 -9.98
C THR A 141 -8.72 -15.13 -8.68
N LEU A 142 -7.99 -14.01 -8.52
CA LEU A 142 -8.06 -13.19 -7.32
C LEU A 142 -9.43 -12.53 -7.16
N THR A 143 -9.98 -12.02 -8.26
CA THR A 143 -11.31 -11.40 -8.26
C THR A 143 -12.42 -12.45 -8.04
N GLU A 144 -12.32 -13.61 -8.68
CA GLU A 144 -13.35 -14.63 -8.68
C GLU A 144 -13.30 -15.54 -7.45
N HIS A 145 -12.11 -15.98 -7.06
CA HIS A 145 -11.90 -17.01 -6.03
C HIS A 145 -11.13 -16.54 -4.79
N GLY A 146 -10.63 -15.29 -4.80
CA GLY A 146 -9.98 -14.64 -3.66
C GLY A 146 -8.52 -15.02 -3.45
N LEU A 147 -7.97 -14.48 -2.36
CA LEU A 147 -6.54 -14.51 -2.07
C LEU A 147 -5.99 -15.93 -1.90
N ARG A 148 -6.70 -16.80 -1.17
CA ARG A 148 -6.26 -18.18 -0.92
C ARG A 148 -6.07 -18.98 -2.21
N ALA A 149 -7.04 -18.91 -3.13
CA ALA A 149 -6.96 -19.62 -4.39
C ALA A 149 -5.82 -19.11 -5.26
N SER A 150 -5.66 -17.79 -5.35
CA SER A 150 -4.62 -17.18 -6.17
C SER A 150 -3.21 -17.42 -5.65
N VAL A 151 -3.00 -17.39 -4.33
CA VAL A 151 -1.70 -17.75 -3.72
C VAL A 151 -1.44 -19.25 -3.89
N GLY A 152 -2.48 -20.09 -3.82
CA GLY A 152 -2.38 -21.52 -4.11
C GLY A 152 -1.86 -21.80 -5.53
N GLU A 153 -2.41 -21.11 -6.54
CA GLU A 153 -1.92 -21.20 -7.90
C GLU A 153 -0.47 -20.71 -8.07
N LEU A 154 -0.03 -19.69 -7.30
CA LEU A 154 1.37 -19.29 -7.28
C LEU A 154 2.27 -20.38 -6.68
N ALA A 155 1.84 -20.99 -5.58
CA ALA A 155 2.57 -22.06 -4.90
C ALA A 155 2.72 -23.31 -5.78
N GLU A 156 1.64 -23.75 -6.45
CA GLU A 156 1.67 -24.90 -7.36
C GLU A 156 2.62 -24.70 -8.56
N ARG A 157 2.80 -23.46 -9.00
CA ARG A 157 3.68 -23.13 -10.13
C ARG A 157 5.12 -22.83 -9.71
N SER A 158 5.37 -22.72 -8.42
CA SER A 158 6.73 -22.46 -7.91
C SER A 158 7.66 -23.64 -8.21
N PRO A 159 8.89 -23.40 -8.72
CA PRO A 159 9.88 -24.46 -8.88
C PRO A 159 10.42 -24.96 -7.55
N ILE A 160 10.17 -24.25 -6.45
CA ILE A 160 10.62 -24.56 -5.10
C ILE A 160 9.38 -24.91 -4.26
N PRO A 161 9.43 -25.94 -3.40
CA PRO A 161 8.34 -26.28 -2.50
C PRO A 161 7.86 -25.09 -1.66
N VAL A 162 6.54 -24.88 -1.64
CA VAL A 162 5.91 -23.78 -0.89
C VAL A 162 4.94 -24.34 0.14
N GLU A 163 5.20 -24.07 1.41
CA GLU A 163 4.22 -24.28 2.47
C GLU A 163 3.40 -23.00 2.65
N MET A 164 2.07 -23.11 2.67
CA MET A 164 1.23 -21.94 2.80
C MET A 164 0.12 -22.07 3.84
N VAL A 165 -0.09 -20.99 4.60
CA VAL A 165 -1.22 -20.80 5.49
C VAL A 165 -1.90 -19.50 5.12
N VAL A 166 -3.08 -19.57 4.50
CA VAL A 166 -3.82 -18.41 3.98
C VAL A 166 -5.28 -18.49 4.43
N PRO A 167 -5.88 -17.42 4.99
CA PRO A 167 -7.27 -17.41 5.39
C PRO A 167 -8.20 -17.56 4.18
N ALA A 168 -9.38 -18.14 4.39
CA ALA A 168 -10.37 -18.33 3.34
C ALA A 168 -11.30 -17.12 3.16
N GLU A 169 -11.27 -16.18 4.11
CA GLU A 169 -12.10 -14.97 4.09
C GLU A 169 -11.65 -14.00 2.98
N ARG A 170 -12.59 -13.14 2.59
CA ARG A 170 -12.37 -12.11 1.58
C ARG A 170 -11.97 -10.80 2.25
N PHE A 171 -11.10 -10.06 1.58
CA PHE A 171 -10.65 -8.73 2.01
C PHE A 171 -11.01 -7.68 0.94
N PRO A 172 -10.92 -6.40 1.25
CA PRO A 172 -11.08 -5.36 0.22
C PRO A 172 -10.18 -5.64 -0.99
N PRO A 173 -10.67 -5.46 -2.24
CA PRO A 173 -9.93 -5.84 -3.45
C PRO A 173 -8.51 -5.29 -3.53
N ALA A 174 -8.29 -4.05 -3.10
CA ALA A 174 -6.97 -3.43 -3.08
C ALA A 174 -6.01 -4.14 -2.09
N ILE A 175 -6.52 -4.64 -0.97
CA ILE A 175 -5.74 -5.36 0.04
C ILE A 175 -5.40 -6.77 -0.46
N GLU A 176 -6.37 -7.49 -1.04
CA GLU A 176 -6.11 -8.80 -1.68
C GLU A 176 -5.08 -8.69 -2.78
N ALA A 177 -5.18 -7.65 -3.64
CA ALA A 177 -4.23 -7.39 -4.71
C ALA A 177 -2.81 -7.12 -4.15
N ALA A 178 -2.69 -6.26 -3.16
CA ALA A 178 -1.40 -5.96 -2.54
C ALA A 178 -0.76 -7.20 -1.91
N ALA A 179 -1.53 -7.98 -1.15
CA ALA A 179 -1.07 -9.24 -0.55
C ALA A 179 -0.62 -10.26 -1.59
N TYR A 180 -1.39 -10.41 -2.68
CA TYR A 180 -1.01 -11.26 -3.81
C TYR A 180 0.32 -10.83 -4.44
N PHE A 181 0.50 -9.52 -4.69
CA PHE A 181 1.75 -9.02 -5.29
C PHE A 181 2.96 -9.24 -4.39
N VAL A 182 2.81 -9.13 -3.06
CA VAL A 182 3.88 -9.48 -2.12
C VAL A 182 4.29 -10.95 -2.30
N CYS A 183 3.34 -11.87 -2.37
CA CYS A 183 3.62 -13.29 -2.58
C CYS A 183 4.25 -13.55 -3.96
N ALA A 184 3.71 -12.96 -5.03
CA ALA A 184 4.18 -13.17 -6.40
C ALA A 184 5.61 -12.66 -6.62
N GLU A 185 5.90 -11.45 -6.16
CA GLU A 185 7.25 -10.86 -6.26
C GLU A 185 8.26 -11.61 -5.40
N SER A 186 7.88 -11.98 -4.16
CA SER A 186 8.75 -12.74 -3.29
C SER A 186 9.10 -14.11 -3.89
N LEU A 187 8.12 -14.85 -4.40
CA LEU A 187 8.36 -16.14 -5.07
C LEU A 187 9.23 -15.98 -6.34
N THR A 188 9.05 -14.89 -7.07
CA THR A 188 9.89 -14.58 -8.25
C THR A 188 11.34 -14.31 -7.82
N ASN A 189 11.54 -13.56 -6.73
CA ASN A 189 12.87 -13.26 -6.21
C ASN A 189 13.55 -14.53 -5.68
N VAL A 190 12.81 -15.38 -4.99
CA VAL A 190 13.32 -16.68 -4.51
C VAL A 190 13.78 -17.54 -5.70
N ALA A 191 12.95 -17.69 -6.72
CA ALA A 191 13.28 -18.51 -7.90
C ALA A 191 14.49 -17.99 -8.68
N LYS A 192 14.74 -16.67 -8.66
CA LYS A 192 15.84 -16.05 -9.41
C LYS A 192 17.15 -15.91 -8.63
N HIS A 193 17.08 -15.76 -7.31
CA HIS A 193 18.18 -15.22 -6.53
C HIS A 193 18.52 -15.97 -5.26
N ALA A 194 17.59 -16.75 -4.70
CA ALA A 194 17.74 -17.22 -3.32
C ALA A 194 18.48 -18.56 -3.20
N GLU A 195 18.51 -19.40 -4.23
CA GLU A 195 19.02 -20.78 -4.14
C GLU A 195 18.38 -21.56 -2.94
N ALA A 196 17.12 -21.23 -2.66
CA ALA A 196 16.39 -21.77 -1.52
C ALA A 196 15.90 -23.20 -1.79
N SER A 197 15.75 -23.99 -0.73
CA SER A 197 15.15 -25.32 -0.78
C SER A 197 13.67 -25.35 -0.44
N GLN A 198 13.18 -24.34 0.28
CA GLN A 198 11.80 -24.22 0.74
C GLN A 198 11.37 -22.76 0.88
N VAL A 199 10.06 -22.50 0.68
CA VAL A 199 9.43 -21.21 0.94
C VAL A 199 8.23 -21.40 1.85
N HIS A 200 8.06 -20.50 2.79
CA HIS A 200 6.87 -20.44 3.64
C HIS A 200 6.09 -19.15 3.40
N ILE A 201 4.77 -19.27 3.13
CA ILE A 201 3.84 -18.15 2.99
C ILE A 201 2.81 -18.20 4.12
N GLY A 202 2.83 -17.23 5.00
CA GLY A 202 1.86 -17.04 6.08
C GLY A 202 1.04 -15.78 5.88
N ILE A 203 -0.28 -15.90 5.76
CA ILE A 203 -1.19 -14.76 5.74
C ILE A 203 -2.15 -14.90 6.92
N THR A 204 -2.20 -13.87 7.76
CA THR A 204 -3.06 -13.84 8.95
C THR A 204 -3.83 -12.54 9.03
N ALA A 205 -5.11 -12.63 9.42
CA ALA A 205 -5.95 -11.47 9.68
C ALA A 205 -6.19 -11.32 11.18
N GLY A 206 -6.04 -10.10 11.71
CA GLY A 206 -6.30 -9.80 13.11
C GLY A 206 -6.12 -8.32 13.41
N ASN A 207 -6.82 -7.80 14.41
CA ASN A 207 -6.72 -6.41 14.84
C ASN A 207 -6.92 -5.38 13.70
N ARG A 208 -7.83 -5.66 12.75
CA ARG A 208 -8.07 -4.82 11.56
C ARG A 208 -6.85 -4.70 10.64
N ARG A 209 -5.97 -5.69 10.66
CA ARG A 209 -4.78 -5.77 9.81
C ARG A 209 -4.69 -7.13 9.16
N LEU A 210 -4.19 -7.15 7.93
CA LEU A 210 -3.75 -8.34 7.22
C LEU A 210 -2.23 -8.33 7.24
N THR A 211 -1.64 -9.39 7.80
CA THR A 211 -0.18 -9.58 7.82
C THR A 211 0.17 -10.67 6.83
N VAL A 212 1.04 -10.35 5.87
CA VAL A 212 1.61 -11.28 4.90
C VAL A 212 3.07 -11.49 5.23
N VAL A 213 3.46 -12.74 5.38
CA VAL A 213 4.84 -13.15 5.63
C VAL A 213 5.25 -14.11 4.52
N VAL A 214 6.36 -13.82 3.83
CA VAL A 214 7.00 -14.76 2.92
C VAL A 214 8.44 -14.94 3.40
N ALA A 215 8.84 -16.18 3.64
CA ALA A 215 10.18 -16.51 4.12
C ALA A 215 10.76 -17.67 3.31
N ASP A 216 12.03 -17.55 2.95
CA ASP A 216 12.84 -18.60 2.32
C ASP A 216 14.08 -18.93 3.16
N ASP A 217 14.64 -20.08 2.92
CA ASP A 217 15.86 -20.59 3.53
C ASP A 217 17.13 -20.41 2.66
N GLY A 218 17.09 -19.47 1.73
CA GLY A 218 18.14 -19.27 0.75
C GLY A 218 19.37 -18.50 1.23
N VAL A 219 20.16 -18.01 0.27
CA VAL A 219 21.43 -17.31 0.55
C VAL A 219 21.29 -15.94 1.20
N GLY A 220 20.08 -15.34 1.19
CA GLY A 220 19.84 -14.01 1.73
C GLY A 220 20.57 -12.90 0.96
N GLY A 221 20.79 -11.75 1.66
CA GLY A 221 21.51 -10.61 1.08
C GLY A 221 20.66 -9.71 0.19
N ALA A 222 19.33 -9.83 0.22
CA ALA A 222 18.43 -8.95 -0.52
C ALA A 222 18.49 -7.51 0.05
N ASP A 223 18.73 -6.52 -0.84
CA ASP A 223 18.77 -5.11 -0.49
C ASP A 223 17.57 -4.40 -1.14
N PRO A 224 16.57 -3.97 -0.34
CA PRO A 224 15.38 -3.28 -0.85
C PRO A 224 15.74 -1.98 -1.61
N SER A 225 16.83 -1.31 -1.24
CA SER A 225 17.24 -0.05 -1.88
C SER A 225 17.74 -0.25 -3.33
N ARG A 226 18.18 -1.44 -3.66
CA ARG A 226 18.73 -1.82 -4.98
C ARG A 226 17.75 -2.60 -5.85
N SER A 227 16.68 -3.15 -5.27
CA SER A 227 15.65 -3.91 -5.96
C SER A 227 14.48 -3.02 -6.40
N SER A 228 14.21 -2.92 -7.70
CA SER A 228 13.06 -2.19 -8.21
C SER A 228 11.73 -2.85 -7.84
N GLY A 229 11.69 -4.19 -7.75
CA GLY A 229 10.52 -4.96 -7.34
C GLY A 229 10.13 -4.69 -5.89
N LEU A 230 11.09 -4.81 -4.96
CA LEU A 230 10.84 -4.54 -3.54
C LEU A 230 10.46 -3.08 -3.27
N ARG A 231 11.06 -2.11 -3.99
CA ARG A 231 10.64 -0.71 -3.90
C ARG A 231 9.21 -0.51 -4.37
N GLY A 232 8.85 -1.07 -5.53
CA GLY A 232 7.48 -0.98 -6.04
C GLY A 232 6.46 -1.63 -5.11
N LEU A 233 6.83 -2.71 -4.40
CA LEU A 233 6.00 -3.29 -3.33
C LEU A 233 5.85 -2.33 -2.15
N SER A 234 6.95 -1.72 -1.67
CA SER A 234 6.93 -0.76 -0.55
C SER A 234 6.01 0.41 -0.86
N ASP A 235 6.18 1.04 -2.03
CA ASP A 235 5.36 2.16 -2.48
C ASP A 235 3.86 1.79 -2.52
N ARG A 236 3.53 0.60 -2.99
CA ARG A 236 2.15 0.09 -3.05
C ARG A 236 1.56 -0.13 -1.66
N ILE A 237 2.29 -0.80 -0.77
CA ILE A 237 1.86 -1.08 0.60
C ILE A 237 1.67 0.22 1.39
N GLU A 238 2.61 1.15 1.28
CA GLU A 238 2.55 2.48 1.91
C GLU A 238 1.37 3.31 1.40
N ALA A 239 1.05 3.26 0.09
CA ALA A 239 -0.10 3.95 -0.49
C ALA A 239 -1.44 3.45 0.07
N LEU A 240 -1.49 2.22 0.59
CA LEU A 240 -2.64 1.63 1.27
C LEU A 240 -2.60 1.84 2.80
N GLY A 241 -1.64 2.63 3.32
CA GLY A 241 -1.47 2.88 4.75
C GLY A 241 -0.87 1.70 5.51
N GLY A 242 -0.20 0.80 4.80
CA GLY A 242 0.52 -0.34 5.35
C GLY A 242 2.03 -0.09 5.49
N SER A 243 2.76 -1.15 5.85
CA SER A 243 4.22 -1.16 5.92
C SER A 243 4.81 -2.44 5.34
N LEU A 244 6.00 -2.34 4.73
CA LEU A 244 6.77 -3.48 4.23
C LEU A 244 8.12 -3.50 4.93
N THR A 245 8.51 -4.67 5.45
CA THR A 245 9.81 -4.91 6.07
C THR A 245 10.48 -6.10 5.39
N VAL A 246 11.76 -5.98 5.09
CA VAL A 246 12.57 -7.06 4.51
C VAL A 246 13.76 -7.29 5.44
N ASP A 247 13.88 -8.51 5.92
CA ASP A 247 15.03 -9.00 6.68
C ASP A 247 15.72 -10.10 5.87
N SER A 248 16.97 -9.87 5.49
CA SER A 248 17.70 -10.75 4.57
C SER A 248 19.19 -10.77 4.88
N PRO A 249 19.59 -11.34 6.02
CA PRO A 249 21.00 -11.44 6.38
C PRO A 249 21.71 -12.43 5.40
N PRO A 250 22.97 -12.14 5.00
CA PRO A 250 23.75 -13.07 4.18
C PRO A 250 23.84 -14.46 4.80
N GLY A 251 23.46 -15.50 4.05
CA GLY A 251 23.42 -16.89 4.49
C GLY A 251 22.23 -17.25 5.40
N GLY A 252 21.29 -16.33 5.64
CA GLY A 252 20.16 -16.54 6.56
C GLY A 252 18.77 -16.52 5.91
N GLY A 253 18.70 -16.66 4.59
CA GLY A 253 17.43 -16.57 3.83
C GLY A 253 16.90 -15.14 3.75
N THR A 254 15.66 -15.03 3.25
CA THR A 254 14.96 -13.74 3.19
C THR A 254 13.58 -13.87 3.82
N ARG A 255 13.22 -12.87 4.61
CA ARG A 255 11.90 -12.72 5.21
C ARG A 255 11.29 -11.38 4.82
N VAL A 256 10.21 -11.42 4.06
CA VAL A 256 9.42 -10.25 3.69
C VAL A 256 8.15 -10.24 4.53
N VAL A 257 7.87 -9.13 5.20
CA VAL A 257 6.67 -8.93 6.03
C VAL A 257 5.93 -7.69 5.53
N ALA A 258 4.68 -7.85 5.14
CA ALA A 258 3.80 -6.74 4.81
C ALA A 258 2.62 -6.69 5.79
N GLU A 259 2.33 -5.50 6.31
CA GLU A 259 1.16 -5.24 7.14
C GLU A 259 0.24 -4.27 6.41
N LEU A 260 -1.01 -4.66 6.21
CA LEU A 260 -2.02 -3.91 5.47
C LEU A 260 -3.24 -3.65 6.37
N PRO A 261 -3.77 -2.42 6.43
CA PRO A 261 -5.02 -2.16 7.13
C PRO A 261 -6.19 -2.80 6.37
N CYS A 262 -7.00 -3.62 7.04
CA CYS A 262 -8.16 -4.31 6.46
C CYS A 262 -9.44 -4.00 7.26
N ALA A 263 -9.75 -2.73 7.41
CA ALA A 263 -10.94 -2.27 8.12
C ALA A 263 -12.18 -2.23 7.22
#